data_dce5c2042715339522dbc08fa14e45f4
#
_entry.id   dce5c2042715339522dbc08fa14e45f4
#
_cell.length_a   1.000
_cell.length_b   1.000
_cell.length_c   1.000
_cell.angle_alpha   90.00
_cell.angle_beta   90.00
_cell.angle_gamma   90.00
#
_symmetry.space_group_name_H-M   'P 1'
#
loop_
_entity.id
_entity.type
_entity.pdbx_description
1 polymer ?
#
loop_
_entity_poly.entity_id
_entity_poly.type
_entity_poly.pdbx_seq_one_letter_code
_entity_poly.pdbx_strand_id
1 'polypeptide(L)'
;TGANSIKQEKYITISVAKKDIEEARTYFSRVGADLISHFAALGSKCSELDAGEKLRVLHDFYRQGEEAAFHFDPQDMMKKGHDFKDYICPGSIEKNSDYLKLGEKYCRVLFLKDYASYIKDSMVTELTDFNRNMMLSIDVVPVPTDEAVREVENRLLGVDTNITNWQRRQNANNNFSAVVPYDMELQRKETKEFLDDLTTRDQRMMFAVITMVI
;
A
#
# COMPACT_ATOMS: atom_id res chain seq x y z
N THR A 1 -3.69 -6.26 -35.89
CA THR A 1 -2.99 -5.77 -34.70
C THR A 1 -3.97 -4.93 -33.90
N GLY A 2 -4.84 -5.55 -33.09
CA GLY A 2 -5.74 -4.85 -32.21
C GLY A 2 -4.90 -4.20 -31.12
N ALA A 3 -4.72 -2.89 -31.20
CA ALA A 3 -4.16 -2.12 -30.14
C ALA A 3 -5.15 -2.17 -28.97
N ASN A 4 -4.79 -2.88 -27.90
CA ASN A 4 -5.49 -2.75 -26.65
C ASN A 4 -5.35 -1.30 -26.20
N SER A 5 -6.46 -0.57 -26.17
CA SER A 5 -6.50 0.86 -25.87
C SER A 5 -6.39 1.16 -24.35
N ILE A 6 -5.95 0.21 -23.54
CA ILE A 6 -5.73 0.43 -22.12
C ILE A 6 -4.39 1.08 -21.89
N LYS A 7 -4.42 2.30 -21.37
CA LYS A 7 -3.25 3.06 -20.94
C LYS A 7 -2.96 2.76 -19.49
N GLN A 8 -1.73 2.39 -19.18
CA GLN A 8 -1.26 2.27 -17.82
C GLN A 8 -0.72 3.62 -17.35
N GLU A 9 -1.26 4.11 -16.25
CA GLU A 9 -0.78 5.32 -15.57
C GLU A 9 -0.27 4.94 -14.18
N LYS A 10 0.76 5.63 -13.70
CA LYS A 10 1.41 5.37 -12.42
C LYS A 10 1.44 6.64 -11.60
N TYR A 11 0.95 6.55 -10.38
CA TYR A 11 0.86 7.67 -9.45
C TYR A 11 1.57 7.32 -8.15
N ILE A 12 2.22 8.31 -7.55
CA ILE A 12 2.79 8.22 -6.21
C ILE A 12 2.10 9.28 -5.36
N THR A 13 1.50 8.84 -4.27
CA THR A 13 0.90 9.73 -3.29
C THR A 13 1.71 9.70 -2.01
N ILE A 14 2.11 10.87 -1.52
CA ILE A 14 2.79 11.01 -0.23
C ILE A 14 1.85 11.72 0.72
N SER A 15 1.66 11.13 1.90
CA SER A 15 0.87 11.72 2.98
C SER A 15 1.76 11.97 4.18
N VAL A 16 1.61 13.11 4.82
CA VAL A 16 2.37 13.47 6.02
C VAL A 16 1.48 14.27 6.97
N ALA A 17 1.63 14.01 8.25
CA ALA A 17 1.04 14.85 9.30
C ALA A 17 2.06 15.93 9.72
N LYS A 18 1.67 17.20 9.63
CA LYS A 18 2.48 18.36 10.02
C LYS A 18 1.71 19.26 10.94
N LYS A 19 2.42 20.08 11.71
CA LYS A 19 1.84 20.97 12.70
C LYS A 19 1.02 22.08 12.05
N ASP A 20 1.51 22.61 10.94
CA ASP A 20 0.86 23.67 10.19
C ASP A 20 1.10 23.53 8.68
N ILE A 21 0.41 24.38 7.90
CA ILE A 21 0.43 24.33 6.44
C ILE A 21 1.78 24.76 5.84
N GLU A 22 2.51 25.65 6.49
CA GLU A 22 3.80 26.13 5.99
C GLU A 22 4.88 25.05 6.16
N GLU A 23 4.84 24.34 7.28
CA GLU A 23 5.71 23.19 7.48
C GLU A 23 5.40 22.08 6.46
N ALA A 24 4.11 21.83 6.17
CA ALA A 24 3.70 20.87 5.15
C ALA A 24 4.16 21.28 3.74
N ARG A 25 4.01 22.56 3.37
CA ARG A 25 4.48 23.08 2.08
C ARG A 25 5.98 22.93 1.91
N THR A 26 6.76 23.30 2.91
CA THR A 26 8.22 23.16 2.92
C THR A 26 8.63 21.70 2.75
N TYR A 27 7.96 20.80 3.46
CA TYR A 27 8.20 19.36 3.35
C TYR A 27 7.91 18.86 1.93
N PHE A 28 6.73 19.14 1.38
CA PHE A 28 6.35 18.65 0.07
C PHE A 28 7.18 19.25 -1.06
N SER A 29 7.56 20.53 -0.97
CA SER A 29 8.46 21.15 -1.96
C SER A 29 9.81 20.43 -2.04
N ARG A 30 10.38 20.06 -0.88
CA ARG A 30 11.63 19.31 -0.84
C ARG A 30 11.46 17.88 -1.37
N VAL A 31 10.47 17.16 -0.85
CA VAL A 31 10.24 15.76 -1.24
C VAL A 31 9.86 15.65 -2.72
N GLY A 32 9.05 16.58 -3.24
CA GLY A 32 8.72 16.64 -4.66
C GLY A 32 9.96 16.82 -5.54
N ALA A 33 10.82 17.78 -5.20
CA ALA A 33 12.08 18.00 -5.92
C ALA A 33 13.00 16.78 -5.88
N ASP A 34 13.14 16.14 -4.72
CA ASP A 34 13.95 14.93 -4.54
C ASP A 34 13.42 13.77 -5.39
N LEU A 35 12.10 13.53 -5.40
CA LEU A 35 11.48 12.49 -6.21
C LEU A 35 11.66 12.75 -7.71
N ILE A 36 11.40 13.97 -8.17
CA ILE A 36 11.60 14.34 -9.57
C ILE A 36 13.03 14.07 -9.99
N SER A 37 14.00 14.43 -9.15
CA SER A 37 15.43 14.21 -9.40
C SER A 37 15.77 12.71 -9.44
N HIS A 38 15.28 11.91 -8.50
CA HIS A 38 15.52 10.47 -8.45
C HIS A 38 14.92 9.76 -9.67
N PHE A 39 13.69 10.09 -10.06
CA PHE A 39 13.07 9.50 -11.25
C PHE A 39 13.77 9.93 -12.54
N ALA A 40 14.25 11.17 -12.62
CA ALA A 40 15.05 11.62 -13.75
C ALA A 40 16.37 10.83 -13.87
N ALA A 41 17.03 10.55 -12.76
CA ALA A 41 18.23 9.71 -12.72
C ALA A 41 17.97 8.26 -13.18
N LEU A 42 16.75 7.75 -13.00
CA LEU A 42 16.29 6.45 -13.49
C LEU A 42 15.78 6.50 -14.95
N GLY A 43 15.90 7.65 -15.64
CA GLY A 43 15.41 7.83 -17.02
C GLY A 43 13.89 7.97 -17.13
N SER A 44 13.19 8.20 -16.02
CA SER A 44 11.74 8.37 -15.96
C SER A 44 11.35 9.84 -15.74
N LYS A 45 10.22 10.25 -16.31
CA LYS A 45 9.63 11.57 -16.04
C LYS A 45 8.65 11.46 -14.87
N CYS A 46 8.77 12.37 -13.92
CA CYS A 46 7.85 12.57 -12.83
C CYS A 46 7.46 14.05 -12.78
N SER A 47 6.18 14.34 -12.55
CA SER A 47 5.66 15.70 -12.33
C SER A 47 4.66 15.70 -11.20
N GLU A 48 4.58 16.80 -10.49
CA GLU A 48 3.53 17.00 -9.49
C GLU A 48 2.19 17.25 -10.18
N LEU A 49 1.12 16.69 -9.63
CA LEU A 49 -0.24 16.95 -10.05
C LEU A 49 -0.81 18.12 -9.24
N ASP A 50 -1.50 19.02 -9.89
CA ASP A 50 -2.31 20.01 -9.21
C ASP A 50 -3.62 19.40 -8.64
N ALA A 51 -4.40 20.21 -7.93
CA ALA A 51 -5.64 19.76 -7.31
C ALA A 51 -6.67 19.29 -8.36
N GLY A 52 -6.77 19.97 -9.50
CA GLY A 52 -7.68 19.62 -10.59
C GLY A 52 -7.29 18.31 -11.27
N GLU A 53 -6.00 18.15 -11.55
CA GLU A 53 -5.46 16.91 -12.12
C GLU A 53 -5.66 15.72 -11.18
N LYS A 54 -5.42 15.90 -9.88
CA LYS A 54 -5.67 14.84 -8.88
C LYS A 54 -7.15 14.48 -8.80
N LEU A 55 -8.03 15.48 -8.78
CA LEU A 55 -9.48 15.25 -8.79
C LEU A 55 -9.92 14.53 -10.06
N ARG A 56 -9.32 14.86 -11.20
CA ARG A 56 -9.61 14.18 -12.47
C ARG A 56 -9.27 12.71 -12.43
N VAL A 57 -8.10 12.35 -11.89
CA VAL A 57 -7.71 10.93 -11.73
C VAL A 57 -8.75 10.17 -10.89
N LEU A 58 -9.20 10.76 -9.79
CA LEU A 58 -10.21 10.14 -8.93
C LEU A 58 -11.59 10.10 -9.59
N HIS A 59 -11.98 11.18 -10.28
CA HIS A 59 -13.22 11.23 -11.04
C HIS A 59 -13.28 10.13 -12.09
N ASP A 60 -12.27 10.03 -12.93
CA ASP A 60 -12.21 9.06 -14.04
C ASP A 60 -12.21 7.61 -13.52
N PHE A 61 -11.70 7.38 -12.32
CA PHE A 61 -11.77 6.09 -11.65
C PHE A 61 -13.17 5.77 -11.10
N TYR A 62 -13.78 6.70 -10.34
CA TYR A 62 -15.07 6.45 -9.68
C TYR A 62 -16.28 6.65 -10.58
N ARG A 63 -16.15 7.45 -11.64
CA ARG A 63 -17.22 7.83 -12.57
C ARG A 63 -16.89 7.42 -14.00
N GLN A 64 -16.51 6.16 -14.18
CA GLN A 64 -16.16 5.60 -15.48
C GLN A 64 -17.30 5.77 -16.50
N GLY A 65 -16.98 6.36 -17.64
CA GLY A 65 -17.93 6.70 -18.71
C GLY A 65 -18.44 8.14 -18.63
N GLU A 66 -18.06 8.90 -17.61
CA GLU A 66 -18.39 10.31 -17.42
C GLU A 66 -17.17 11.24 -17.55
N GLU A 67 -16.04 10.74 -18.09
CA GLU A 67 -14.76 11.45 -18.17
C GLU A 67 -14.87 12.80 -18.88
N ALA A 68 -15.76 12.88 -19.88
CA ALA A 68 -16.00 14.12 -20.64
C ALA A 68 -16.78 15.18 -19.84
N ALA A 69 -17.47 14.77 -18.78
CA ALA A 69 -18.27 15.66 -17.95
C ALA A 69 -17.43 16.34 -16.85
N PHE A 70 -16.18 15.92 -16.65
CA PHE A 70 -15.34 16.49 -15.63
C PHE A 70 -15.01 17.95 -15.92
N HIS A 71 -15.39 18.81 -15.00
CA HIS A 71 -15.01 20.23 -14.98
C HIS A 71 -14.77 20.66 -13.54
N PHE A 72 -13.60 21.20 -13.27
CA PHE A 72 -13.20 21.68 -11.96
C PHE A 72 -12.71 23.11 -12.06
N ASP A 73 -13.37 24.02 -11.34
CA ASP A 73 -12.95 25.39 -11.11
C ASP A 73 -13.01 25.70 -9.61
N PRO A 74 -11.87 25.99 -8.96
CA PRO A 74 -11.84 26.31 -7.52
C PRO A 74 -12.73 27.49 -7.13
N GLN A 75 -12.84 28.51 -7.99
CA GLN A 75 -13.68 29.68 -7.70
C GLN A 75 -15.16 29.34 -7.77
N ASP A 76 -15.57 28.54 -8.75
CA ASP A 76 -16.94 28.08 -8.89
C ASP A 76 -17.33 27.14 -7.76
N MET A 77 -16.42 26.24 -7.37
CA MET A 77 -16.59 25.37 -6.21
C MET A 77 -16.88 26.16 -4.94
N MET A 78 -16.07 27.18 -4.62
CA MET A 78 -16.27 28.00 -3.43
C MET A 78 -17.57 28.82 -3.48
N LYS A 79 -17.92 29.37 -4.64
CA LYS A 79 -19.16 30.15 -4.81
C LYS A 79 -20.42 29.30 -4.64
N LYS A 80 -20.39 28.05 -5.09
CA LYS A 80 -21.51 27.11 -5.03
C LYS A 80 -21.57 26.30 -3.74
N GLY A 81 -20.55 26.42 -2.88
CA GLY A 81 -20.45 25.64 -1.64
C GLY A 81 -20.24 24.13 -1.89
N HIS A 82 -19.65 23.76 -3.03
CA HIS A 82 -19.29 22.39 -3.34
C HIS A 82 -18.04 21.95 -2.57
N ASP A 83 -17.97 20.65 -2.27
CA ASP A 83 -16.79 19.98 -1.74
C ASP A 83 -16.11 19.18 -2.87
N PHE A 84 -14.84 18.81 -2.67
CA PHE A 84 -14.11 17.93 -3.60
C PHE A 84 -14.84 16.62 -3.90
N LYS A 85 -15.61 16.10 -2.93
CA LYS A 85 -16.40 14.88 -3.10
C LYS A 85 -17.47 15.01 -4.17
N ASP A 86 -18.01 16.19 -4.38
CA ASP A 86 -19.05 16.44 -5.40
C ASP A 86 -18.53 16.17 -6.82
N TYR A 87 -17.22 16.29 -7.01
CA TYR A 87 -16.55 16.06 -8.29
C TYR A 87 -16.19 14.58 -8.53
N ILE A 88 -16.00 13.79 -7.46
CA ILE A 88 -15.51 12.42 -7.55
C ILE A 88 -16.55 11.34 -7.20
N CYS A 89 -17.53 11.66 -6.35
CA CYS A 89 -18.53 10.67 -5.97
C CYS A 89 -19.44 10.30 -7.15
N PRO A 90 -19.67 9.02 -7.43
CA PRO A 90 -20.65 8.59 -8.41
C PRO A 90 -22.07 8.93 -7.94
N GLY A 91 -23.02 8.98 -8.88
CA GLY A 91 -24.41 9.30 -8.57
C GLY A 91 -25.11 8.34 -7.60
N SER A 92 -24.62 7.11 -7.52
CA SER A 92 -25.07 6.11 -6.54
C SER A 92 -23.95 5.14 -6.18
N ILE A 93 -24.01 4.63 -4.94
CA ILE A 93 -23.12 3.57 -4.46
C ILE A 93 -23.99 2.49 -3.82
N GLU A 94 -24.06 1.31 -4.43
CA GLU A 94 -24.76 0.16 -3.89
C GLU A 94 -23.76 -0.86 -3.38
N LYS A 95 -23.93 -1.31 -2.13
CA LYS A 95 -23.06 -2.32 -1.51
C LYS A 95 -23.77 -3.67 -1.50
N ASN A 96 -23.14 -4.66 -2.12
CA ASN A 96 -23.55 -6.07 -2.05
C ASN A 96 -22.47 -6.91 -1.34
N SER A 97 -22.73 -8.19 -1.10
CA SER A 97 -21.79 -9.09 -0.43
C SER A 97 -20.48 -9.28 -1.22
N ASP A 98 -20.57 -9.29 -2.55
CA ASP A 98 -19.47 -9.71 -3.42
C ASP A 98 -18.95 -8.61 -4.35
N TYR A 99 -19.69 -7.50 -4.46
CA TYR A 99 -19.36 -6.39 -5.33
C TYR A 99 -19.92 -5.06 -4.83
N LEU A 100 -19.40 -3.98 -5.38
CA LEU A 100 -19.97 -2.64 -5.29
C LEU A 100 -20.52 -2.24 -6.65
N LYS A 101 -21.66 -1.54 -6.69
CA LYS A 101 -22.10 -0.87 -7.89
C LYS A 101 -21.88 0.64 -7.71
N LEU A 102 -21.09 1.23 -8.61
CA LEU A 102 -20.76 2.66 -8.64
C LEU A 102 -21.43 3.28 -9.87
N GLY A 103 -22.54 4.01 -9.67
CA GLY A 103 -23.39 4.41 -10.79
C GLY A 103 -23.89 3.19 -11.56
N GLU A 104 -23.54 3.09 -12.84
CA GLU A 104 -23.91 1.94 -13.70
C GLU A 104 -22.80 0.88 -13.81
N LYS A 105 -21.66 1.05 -13.11
CA LYS A 105 -20.53 0.14 -13.19
C LYS A 105 -20.43 -0.75 -11.95
N TYR A 106 -19.99 -1.97 -12.18
CA TYR A 106 -19.75 -2.96 -11.11
C TYR A 106 -18.25 -3.05 -10.85
N CYS A 107 -17.87 -3.09 -9.59
CA CYS A 107 -16.49 -3.31 -9.20
C CYS A 107 -16.37 -4.29 -8.05
N ARG A 108 -15.23 -4.94 -7.96
CA ARG A 108 -14.83 -5.82 -6.86
C ARG A 108 -13.51 -5.35 -6.29
N VAL A 109 -13.47 -5.29 -4.96
CA VAL A 109 -12.24 -4.95 -4.23
C VAL A 109 -11.60 -6.24 -3.72
N LEU A 110 -10.37 -6.45 -4.08
CA LEU A 110 -9.54 -7.56 -3.63
C LEU A 110 -8.37 -6.99 -2.81
N PHE A 111 -7.95 -7.69 -1.78
CA PHE A 111 -6.76 -7.33 -1.02
C PHE A 111 -5.89 -8.56 -0.77
N LEU A 112 -4.60 -8.36 -0.69
CA LEU A 112 -3.67 -9.41 -0.36
C LEU A 112 -3.73 -9.66 1.16
N LYS A 113 -4.25 -10.83 1.54
CA LYS A 113 -4.45 -11.20 2.95
C LYS A 113 -3.17 -11.74 3.59
N ASP A 114 -2.49 -12.62 2.89
CA ASP A 114 -1.29 -13.29 3.38
C ASP A 114 -0.13 -13.02 2.43
N TYR A 115 1.00 -12.61 3.00
CA TYR A 115 2.21 -12.28 2.25
C TYR A 115 3.17 -13.46 2.29
N ALA A 116 3.75 -13.79 1.14
CA ALA A 116 4.86 -14.72 1.09
C ALA A 116 6.11 -14.10 1.77
N SER A 117 7.00 -14.96 2.26
CA SER A 117 8.27 -14.51 2.85
C SER A 117 9.17 -13.74 1.87
N TYR A 118 8.94 -13.93 0.58
CA TYR A 118 9.62 -13.21 -0.49
C TYR A 118 8.64 -12.85 -1.61
N ILE A 119 8.65 -11.60 -2.03
CA ILE A 119 7.84 -11.09 -3.14
C ILE A 119 8.79 -10.74 -4.28
N LYS A 120 8.54 -11.29 -5.47
CA LYS A 120 9.33 -11.01 -6.68
C LYS A 120 8.98 -9.62 -7.23
N ASP A 121 9.98 -8.93 -7.77
CA ASP A 121 9.79 -7.63 -8.44
C ASP A 121 8.79 -7.70 -9.62
N SER A 122 8.69 -8.87 -10.26
CA SER A 122 7.74 -9.12 -11.35
C SER A 122 6.27 -9.15 -10.90
N MET A 123 5.99 -9.29 -9.60
CA MET A 123 4.61 -9.42 -9.09
C MET A 123 3.71 -8.27 -9.53
N VAL A 124 4.18 -7.04 -9.45
CA VAL A 124 3.40 -5.86 -9.87
C VAL A 124 3.08 -5.93 -11.35
N THR A 125 4.06 -6.32 -12.18
CA THR A 125 3.86 -6.49 -13.62
C THR A 125 2.85 -7.59 -13.92
N GLU A 126 2.97 -8.73 -13.25
CA GLU A 126 2.05 -9.87 -13.42
C GLU A 126 0.62 -9.53 -12.98
N LEU A 127 0.48 -8.80 -11.85
CA LEU A 127 -0.83 -8.34 -11.36
C LEU A 127 -1.46 -7.24 -12.22
N THR A 128 -0.67 -6.49 -12.98
CA THR A 128 -1.16 -5.41 -13.83
C THR A 128 -1.25 -5.78 -15.30
N ASP A 129 -0.89 -6.99 -15.69
CA ASP A 129 -1.01 -7.52 -17.05
C ASP A 129 -2.46 -7.97 -17.35
N PHE A 130 -3.41 -7.11 -17.02
CA PHE A 130 -4.82 -7.32 -17.32
C PHE A 130 -5.31 -6.35 -18.38
N ASN A 131 -6.02 -6.89 -19.36
CA ASN A 131 -6.66 -6.10 -20.39
C ASN A 131 -8.05 -5.57 -19.95
N ARG A 132 -8.12 -4.96 -18.78
CA ARG A 132 -9.34 -4.41 -18.18
C ARG A 132 -9.01 -3.18 -17.35
N ASN A 133 -10.02 -2.33 -17.14
CA ASN A 133 -9.90 -1.23 -16.20
C ASN A 133 -9.69 -1.80 -14.80
N MET A 134 -8.61 -1.39 -14.17
CA MET A 134 -8.27 -1.79 -12.81
C MET A 134 -7.46 -0.70 -12.12
N MET A 135 -7.50 -0.70 -10.82
CA MET A 135 -6.59 0.07 -9.97
C MET A 135 -5.85 -0.88 -9.03
N LEU A 136 -4.53 -0.82 -9.03
CA LEU A 136 -3.69 -1.45 -8.03
C LEU A 136 -3.16 -0.37 -7.10
N SER A 137 -3.47 -0.46 -5.81
CA SER A 137 -2.92 0.39 -4.75
C SER A 137 -1.93 -0.41 -3.92
N ILE A 138 -0.77 0.18 -3.69
CA ILE A 138 0.24 -0.35 -2.76
C ILE A 138 0.48 0.75 -1.74
N ASP A 139 -0.14 0.60 -0.56
CA ASP A 139 -0.01 1.52 0.54
C ASP A 139 1.15 1.08 1.43
N VAL A 140 2.12 1.97 1.64
CA VAL A 140 3.33 1.69 2.40
C VAL A 140 3.46 2.68 3.54
N VAL A 141 3.57 2.15 4.76
CA VAL A 141 3.79 2.95 5.98
C VAL A 141 5.14 2.57 6.56
N PRO A 142 6.15 3.44 6.48
CA PRO A 142 7.45 3.19 7.11
C PRO A 142 7.31 3.21 8.64
N VAL A 143 8.00 2.27 9.30
CA VAL A 143 8.04 2.17 10.76
C VAL A 143 9.37 2.78 11.25
N PRO A 144 9.37 3.66 12.26
CA PRO A 144 10.61 4.14 12.89
C PRO A 144 11.48 2.96 13.35
N THR A 145 12.79 3.05 13.16
CA THR A 145 13.71 1.93 13.40
C THR A 145 13.66 1.41 14.84
N ASP A 146 13.54 2.31 15.82
CA ASP A 146 13.43 1.96 17.23
C ASP A 146 12.11 1.21 17.54
N GLU A 147 11.01 1.59 16.92
CA GLU A 147 9.75 0.87 17.03
C GLU A 147 9.82 -0.49 16.32
N ALA A 148 10.43 -0.54 15.14
CA ALA A 148 10.61 -1.76 14.38
C ALA A 148 11.46 -2.79 15.16
N VAL A 149 12.58 -2.38 15.72
CA VAL A 149 13.44 -3.24 16.54
C VAL A 149 12.67 -3.79 17.73
N ARG A 150 11.98 -2.94 18.48
CA ARG A 150 11.18 -3.33 19.64
C ARG A 150 10.08 -4.32 19.28
N GLU A 151 9.40 -4.12 18.15
CA GLU A 151 8.34 -5.02 17.68
C GLU A 151 8.91 -6.41 17.34
N VAL A 152 10.05 -6.45 16.64
CA VAL A 152 10.70 -7.72 16.27
C VAL A 152 11.27 -8.44 17.49
N GLU A 153 11.85 -7.71 18.46
CA GLU A 153 12.30 -8.27 19.74
C GLU A 153 11.14 -8.91 20.52
N ASN A 154 9.99 -8.23 20.62
CA ASN A 154 8.78 -8.76 21.24
C ASN A 154 8.28 -10.03 20.55
N ARG A 155 8.32 -10.03 19.21
CA ARG A 155 7.96 -11.21 18.43
C ARG A 155 8.92 -12.37 18.68
N LEU A 156 10.22 -12.12 18.74
CA LEU A 156 11.24 -13.12 19.04
C LEU A 156 11.03 -13.72 20.44
N LEU A 157 10.76 -12.87 21.43
CA LEU A 157 10.43 -13.32 22.80
C LEU A 157 9.19 -14.21 22.82
N GLY A 158 8.16 -13.88 22.03
CA GLY A 158 6.96 -14.72 21.87
C GLY A 158 7.29 -16.09 21.27
N VAL A 159 8.10 -16.14 20.23
CA VAL A 159 8.55 -17.39 19.60
C VAL A 159 9.37 -18.25 20.59
N ASP A 160 10.32 -17.67 21.31
CA ASP A 160 11.15 -18.36 22.30
C ASP A 160 10.28 -18.90 23.46
N THR A 161 9.26 -18.13 23.86
CA THR A 161 8.28 -18.57 24.87
C THR A 161 7.47 -19.76 24.39
N ASN A 162 7.02 -19.75 23.14
CA ASN A 162 6.28 -20.87 22.55
C ASN A 162 7.14 -22.14 22.46
N ILE A 163 8.39 -22.04 22.06
CA ILE A 163 9.35 -23.15 22.04
C ILE A 163 9.56 -23.71 23.46
N THR A 164 9.77 -22.83 24.44
CA THR A 164 9.94 -23.22 25.85
C THR A 164 8.71 -23.94 26.40
N ASN A 165 7.51 -23.43 26.11
CA ASN A 165 6.26 -24.05 26.52
C ASN A 165 6.04 -25.41 25.85
N TRP A 166 6.40 -25.54 24.58
CA TRP A 166 6.36 -26.80 23.87
C TRP A 166 7.30 -27.83 24.52
N GLN A 167 8.57 -27.45 24.80
CA GLN A 167 9.53 -28.32 25.48
C GLN A 167 9.04 -28.75 26.85
N ARG A 168 8.48 -27.84 27.67
CA ARG A 168 7.89 -28.16 28.97
C ARG A 168 6.79 -29.20 28.86
N ARG A 169 5.91 -29.10 27.85
CA ARG A 169 4.84 -30.09 27.60
C ARG A 169 5.42 -31.45 27.25
N GLN A 170 6.47 -31.49 26.39
CA GLN A 170 7.12 -32.78 26.07
C GLN A 170 7.75 -33.42 27.29
N ASN A 171 8.45 -32.64 28.11
CA ASN A 171 9.05 -33.13 29.36
C ASN A 171 7.98 -33.67 30.34
N ALA A 172 6.86 -32.97 30.45
CA ALA A 172 5.74 -33.43 31.30
C ALA A 172 5.14 -34.76 30.81
N ASN A 173 5.25 -35.03 29.49
CA ASN A 173 4.83 -36.29 28.87
C ASN A 173 5.96 -37.36 28.84
N ASN A 174 7.04 -37.16 29.60
CA ASN A 174 8.24 -38.02 29.65
C ASN A 174 8.93 -38.20 28.27
N ASN A 175 8.74 -37.26 27.34
CA ASN A 175 9.36 -37.26 26.02
C ASN A 175 10.58 -36.30 25.98
N PHE A 176 11.65 -36.67 26.72
CA PHE A 176 12.83 -35.82 26.90
C PHE A 176 13.72 -35.71 25.64
N SER A 177 13.54 -36.59 24.67
CA SER A 177 14.29 -36.59 23.40
C SER A 177 13.53 -35.88 22.27
N ALA A 178 12.41 -35.24 22.54
CA ALA A 178 11.61 -34.54 21.53
C ALA A 178 12.40 -33.36 20.94
N VAL A 179 12.54 -33.38 19.62
CA VAL A 179 13.16 -32.29 18.87
C VAL A 179 12.11 -31.20 18.60
N VAL A 180 12.49 -29.95 18.78
CA VAL A 180 11.61 -28.81 18.46
C VAL A 180 11.13 -28.91 17.03
N PRO A 181 9.82 -28.71 16.75
CA PRO A 181 9.29 -28.73 15.40
C PRO A 181 10.03 -27.75 14.47
N TYR A 182 10.27 -28.20 13.24
CA TYR A 182 11.04 -27.44 12.26
C TYR A 182 10.45 -26.05 11.97
N ASP A 183 9.14 -25.94 11.92
CA ASP A 183 8.42 -24.68 11.72
C ASP A 183 8.67 -23.65 12.83
N MET A 184 8.75 -24.08 14.09
CA MET A 184 9.10 -23.21 15.21
C MET A 184 10.56 -22.74 15.16
N GLU A 185 11.49 -23.64 14.83
CA GLU A 185 12.91 -23.27 14.64
C GLU A 185 13.10 -22.36 13.44
N LEU A 186 12.39 -22.59 12.33
CA LEU A 186 12.42 -21.72 11.16
C LEU A 186 11.91 -20.34 11.51
N GLN A 187 10.76 -20.23 12.17
CA GLN A 187 10.19 -18.95 12.59
C GLN A 187 11.15 -18.18 13.52
N ARG A 188 11.82 -18.89 14.44
CA ARG A 188 12.83 -18.30 15.31
C ARG A 188 13.99 -17.74 14.52
N LYS A 189 14.52 -18.53 13.57
CA LYS A 189 15.62 -18.15 12.71
C LYS A 189 15.29 -16.93 11.86
N GLU A 190 14.16 -16.95 11.15
CA GLU A 190 13.69 -15.84 10.32
C GLU A 190 13.49 -14.55 11.13
N THR A 191 12.94 -14.67 12.36
CA THR A 191 12.76 -13.50 13.24
C THR A 191 14.10 -12.92 13.69
N LYS A 192 15.09 -13.76 13.99
CA LYS A 192 16.46 -13.32 14.32
C LYS A 192 17.17 -12.67 13.14
N GLU A 193 17.07 -13.25 11.95
CA GLU A 193 17.64 -12.67 10.73
C GLU A 193 17.02 -11.30 10.44
N PHE A 194 15.72 -11.15 10.62
CA PHE A 194 15.04 -9.87 10.44
C PHE A 194 15.51 -8.82 11.47
N LEU A 195 15.71 -9.21 12.73
CA LEU A 195 16.27 -8.33 13.75
C LEU A 195 17.69 -7.87 13.39
N ASP A 196 18.51 -8.79 12.90
CA ASP A 196 19.87 -8.50 12.43
C ASP A 196 19.86 -7.55 11.22
N ASP A 197 18.96 -7.75 10.28
CA ASP A 197 18.77 -6.87 9.13
C ASP A 197 18.42 -5.44 9.54
N LEU A 198 17.55 -5.26 10.55
CA LEU A 198 17.19 -3.94 11.06
C LEU A 198 18.33 -3.25 11.82
N THR A 199 19.14 -4.03 12.56
CA THR A 199 20.14 -3.48 13.49
C THR A 199 21.52 -3.31 12.87
N THR A 200 21.90 -4.19 11.93
CA THR A 200 23.26 -4.23 11.38
C THR A 200 23.33 -3.91 9.89
N ARG A 201 22.26 -4.17 9.12
CA ARG A 201 22.23 -4.02 7.65
C ARG A 201 21.47 -2.80 7.15
N ASP A 202 21.09 -1.89 8.05
CA ASP A 202 20.32 -0.65 7.74
C ASP A 202 19.04 -0.90 6.91
N GLN A 203 18.45 -2.08 7.08
CA GLN A 203 17.15 -2.38 6.46
C GLN A 203 16.02 -1.61 7.17
N ARG A 204 14.93 -1.38 6.47
CA ARG A 204 13.78 -0.63 7.00
C ARG A 204 12.54 -1.51 7.05
N MET A 205 11.85 -1.51 8.18
CA MET A 205 10.54 -2.13 8.31
C MET A 205 9.47 -1.23 7.73
N MET A 206 8.56 -1.81 6.96
CA MET A 206 7.40 -1.12 6.40
C MET A 206 6.18 -2.01 6.53
N PHE A 207 5.05 -1.41 6.90
CA PHE A 207 3.76 -2.07 6.70
C PHE A 207 3.29 -1.79 5.28
N ALA A 208 2.88 -2.83 4.59
CA ALA A 208 2.35 -2.71 3.23
C ALA A 208 0.96 -3.32 3.13
N VAL A 209 0.07 -2.64 2.42
CA VAL A 209 -1.26 -3.16 2.06
C VAL A 209 -1.40 -3.07 0.56
N ILE A 210 -1.69 -4.19 -0.07
CA ILE A 210 -1.91 -4.27 -1.51
C ILE A 210 -3.39 -4.51 -1.76
N THR A 211 -4.00 -3.58 -2.47
CA THR A 211 -5.42 -3.60 -2.81
C THR A 211 -5.59 -3.47 -4.32
N MET A 212 -6.49 -4.25 -4.88
CA MET A 212 -6.84 -4.20 -6.29
C MET A 212 -8.35 -3.97 -6.43
N VAL A 213 -8.73 -3.04 -7.30
CA VAL A 213 -10.12 -2.80 -7.69
C VAL A 213 -10.26 -3.13 -9.18
N ILE A 214 -11.20 -4.01 -9.52
CA ILE A 214 -11.48 -4.49 -10.86
C ILE A 214 -12.96 -4.36 -11.18
#